data_1d45f9e6ffbef57a4575060a91a9a8cf
#
_entry.id   1d45f9e6ffbef57a4575060a91a9a8cf
#
_cell.length_a   1.000
_cell.length_b   1.000
_cell.length_c   1.000
_cell.angle_alpha   90.00
_cell.angle_beta   90.00
_cell.angle_gamma   90.00
#
_symmetry.space_group_name_H-M   'P 1'
#
loop_
_entity.id
_entity.type
_entity.pdbx_description
1 polymer ?
#
loop_
_entity_poly.entity_id
_entity_poly.type
_entity_poly.pdbx_seq_one_letter_code
_entity_poly.pdbx_strand_id
1 'polypeptide(L)'
;MAEVSQKLMELQIPYKNATLLYGPPGTGKTMFARYIAFKKALPFCYLNFSRIIDSYMGSTAKNIAKAFAYVSSNPCIFMLDEVDTISCDRKSTSGKGSDGEMSRITVTLMQEFDKIPNDVIVLAATNRYDLLDSAFVSRFSTKQEMKPFTTEENQKMIQMFLSDIGYEFDETEINRIVKGTHDQREIMNRTIQILAEKIAEEKYSQLLKQSRRTHYGK
;
A
#
# COMPACT_ATOMS: atom_id res chain seq x y z
N MET A 1 5.96 -4.26 -17.57
CA MET A 1 4.56 -3.80 -17.59
C MET A 1 4.40 -2.47 -18.31
N ALA A 2 5.14 -1.39 -17.98
CA ALA A 2 5.01 -0.10 -18.70
C ALA A 2 5.34 -0.20 -20.19
N GLU A 3 6.40 -0.90 -20.57
CA GLU A 3 6.76 -1.14 -21.97
C GLU A 3 5.70 -1.97 -22.73
N VAL A 4 5.15 -2.97 -22.06
CA VAL A 4 4.06 -3.78 -22.62
C VAL A 4 2.81 -2.93 -22.83
N SER A 5 2.45 -2.09 -21.86
CA SER A 5 1.31 -1.17 -21.95
C SER A 5 1.48 -0.18 -23.12
N GLN A 6 2.68 0.38 -23.27
CA GLN A 6 2.97 1.27 -24.39
C GLN A 6 2.87 0.55 -25.74
N LYS A 7 3.39 -0.66 -25.83
CA LYS A 7 3.30 -1.45 -27.07
C LYS A 7 1.86 -1.82 -27.44
N LEU A 8 1.03 -2.16 -26.43
CA LEU A 8 -0.38 -2.45 -26.64
C LEU A 8 -1.16 -1.20 -27.10
N MET A 9 -0.82 -0.01 -26.57
CA MET A 9 -1.41 1.24 -27.06
C MET A 9 -1.02 1.55 -28.51
N GLU A 10 0.25 1.35 -28.89
CA GLU A 10 0.70 1.49 -30.28
C GLU A 10 -0.07 0.55 -31.24
N LEU A 11 -0.42 -0.63 -30.77
CA LEU A 11 -1.21 -1.62 -31.52
C LEU A 11 -2.73 -1.37 -31.45
N GLN A 12 -3.17 -0.27 -30.83
CA GLN A 12 -4.57 0.08 -30.59
C GLN A 12 -5.35 -1.02 -29.83
N ILE A 13 -4.65 -1.83 -29.04
CA ILE A 13 -5.30 -2.83 -28.18
C ILE A 13 -5.72 -2.14 -26.87
N PRO A 14 -7.02 -2.13 -26.53
CA PRO A 14 -7.48 -1.53 -25.28
C PRO A 14 -6.89 -2.30 -24.09
N TYR A 15 -5.97 -1.65 -23.36
CA TYR A 15 -5.33 -2.20 -22.18
C TYR A 15 -5.34 -1.18 -21.06
N LYS A 16 -6.03 -1.49 -19.99
CA LYS A 16 -6.03 -0.65 -18.79
C LYS A 16 -4.91 -1.09 -17.84
N ASN A 17 -4.02 -0.16 -17.51
CA ASN A 17 -2.93 -0.45 -16.56
C ASN A 17 -3.45 -0.45 -15.11
N ALA A 18 -4.24 -1.46 -14.79
CA ALA A 18 -4.90 -1.61 -13.50
C ALA A 18 -4.57 -2.96 -12.87
N THR A 19 -4.03 -2.93 -11.65
CA THR A 19 -3.69 -4.13 -10.87
C THR A 19 -4.44 -4.12 -9.55
N LEU A 20 -5.09 -5.24 -9.23
CA LEU A 20 -5.71 -5.51 -7.95
C LEU A 20 -4.75 -6.31 -7.07
N LEU A 21 -4.32 -5.71 -5.97
CA LEU A 21 -3.50 -6.34 -4.93
C LEU A 21 -4.41 -6.88 -3.83
N TYR A 22 -4.32 -8.16 -3.52
CA TYR A 22 -5.16 -8.76 -2.48
C TYR A 22 -4.36 -9.69 -1.57
N GLY A 23 -4.82 -9.90 -0.36
CA GLY A 23 -4.16 -10.75 0.63
C GLY A 23 -4.29 -10.21 2.04
N PRO A 24 -3.75 -10.91 3.05
CA PRO A 24 -3.86 -10.53 4.45
C PRO A 24 -3.36 -9.10 4.74
N PRO A 25 -3.83 -8.45 5.81
CA PRO A 25 -3.25 -7.19 6.26
C PRO A 25 -1.76 -7.37 6.58
N GLY A 26 -0.99 -6.28 6.51
CA GLY A 26 0.44 -6.30 6.82
C GLY A 26 1.36 -6.82 5.70
N THR A 27 0.85 -7.31 4.57
CA THR A 27 1.65 -7.86 3.46
C THR A 27 2.24 -6.82 2.50
N GLY A 28 2.19 -5.54 2.85
CA GLY A 28 2.90 -4.49 2.10
C GLY A 28 2.18 -3.96 0.85
N LYS A 29 0.88 -4.22 0.63
CA LYS A 29 0.13 -3.76 -0.56
C LYS A 29 0.29 -2.27 -0.85
N THR A 30 0.05 -1.42 0.14
CA THR A 30 0.17 0.04 0.01
C THR A 30 1.64 0.48 -0.15
N MET A 31 2.57 -0.20 0.51
CA MET A 31 4.02 0.06 0.36
C MET A 31 4.51 -0.28 -1.04
N PHE A 32 4.03 -1.37 -1.62
CA PHE A 32 4.33 -1.73 -3.00
C PHE A 32 3.89 -0.63 -3.98
N ALA A 33 2.70 -0.07 -3.81
CA ALA A 33 2.23 1.03 -4.63
C ALA A 33 3.12 2.28 -4.52
N ARG A 34 3.55 2.63 -3.31
CA ARG A 34 4.51 3.73 -3.07
C ARG A 34 5.86 3.45 -3.72
N TYR A 35 6.35 2.21 -3.63
CA TYR A 35 7.60 1.81 -4.27
C TYR A 35 7.52 1.95 -5.79
N ILE A 36 6.41 1.57 -6.43
CA ILE A 36 6.21 1.77 -7.86
C ILE A 36 6.23 3.26 -8.22
N ALA A 37 5.57 4.11 -7.42
CA ALA A 37 5.58 5.56 -7.63
C ALA A 37 7.01 6.13 -7.57
N PHE A 38 7.79 5.74 -6.57
CA PHE A 38 9.19 6.10 -6.44
C PHE A 38 10.02 5.63 -7.64
N LYS A 39 9.93 4.36 -8.03
CA LYS A 39 10.68 3.78 -9.16
C LYS A 39 10.34 4.41 -10.50
N LYS A 40 9.11 4.88 -10.68
CA LYS A 40 8.64 5.55 -11.90
C LYS A 40 8.84 7.06 -11.87
N ALA A 41 9.31 7.63 -10.75
CA ALA A 41 9.37 9.06 -10.52
C ALA A 41 8.02 9.77 -10.78
N LEU A 42 6.91 9.12 -10.41
CA LEU A 42 5.56 9.64 -10.56
C LEU A 42 4.97 10.04 -9.21
N PRO A 43 4.12 11.06 -9.15
CA PRO A 43 3.34 11.38 -7.97
C PRO A 43 2.51 10.19 -7.47
N PHE A 44 2.34 10.06 -6.17
CA PHE A 44 1.51 9.05 -5.54
C PHE A 44 0.19 9.66 -5.08
N CYS A 45 -0.88 9.33 -5.78
CA CYS A 45 -2.25 9.73 -5.43
C CYS A 45 -2.94 8.60 -4.66
N TYR A 46 -3.42 8.90 -3.45
CA TYR A 46 -3.94 7.90 -2.53
C TYR A 46 -5.39 8.19 -2.15
N LEU A 47 -6.26 7.23 -2.40
CA LEU A 47 -7.68 7.26 -2.06
C LEU A 47 -8.02 6.08 -1.15
N ASN A 48 -8.36 6.35 0.11
CA ASN A 48 -8.82 5.34 1.06
C ASN A 48 -10.33 5.43 1.20
N PHE A 49 -11.01 4.34 0.84
CA PHE A 49 -12.47 4.33 0.81
C PHE A 49 -13.11 4.33 2.19
N SER A 50 -12.53 3.70 3.20
CA SER A 50 -13.04 3.77 4.57
C SER A 50 -13.14 5.21 5.08
N ARG A 51 -12.14 6.04 4.77
CA ARG A 51 -12.12 7.45 5.20
C ARG A 51 -13.12 8.34 4.47
N ILE A 52 -13.47 7.98 3.24
CA ILE A 52 -14.39 8.79 2.43
C ILE A 52 -15.85 8.55 2.85
N ILE A 53 -16.17 7.31 3.23
CA ILE A 53 -17.52 6.94 3.67
C ILE A 53 -17.86 7.59 5.00
N ASP A 54 -16.92 7.66 5.94
CA ASP A 54 -17.13 8.24 7.27
C ASP A 54 -17.43 9.74 7.24
N SER A 55 -17.13 10.43 6.13
CA SER A 55 -17.09 11.89 6.12
C SER A 55 -18.43 12.59 5.84
N TYR A 56 -19.44 11.98 5.22
CA TYR A 56 -20.79 12.52 4.94
C TYR A 56 -21.49 11.72 3.83
N MET A 57 -22.56 11.04 4.13
CA MET A 57 -23.24 10.11 3.22
C MET A 57 -23.68 10.69 1.87
N GLY A 58 -23.96 11.99 1.71
CA GLY A 58 -24.38 12.58 0.44
C GLY A 58 -23.28 13.08 -0.50
N SER A 59 -22.01 13.12 -0.07
CA SER A 59 -20.90 13.71 -0.84
C SER A 59 -19.91 12.68 -1.41
N THR A 60 -19.97 11.43 -0.97
CA THR A 60 -19.02 10.37 -1.31
C THR A 60 -18.87 10.16 -2.83
N ALA A 61 -19.96 10.01 -3.55
CA ALA A 61 -19.95 9.84 -5.01
C ALA A 61 -19.31 11.05 -5.73
N LYS A 62 -19.60 12.29 -5.26
CA LYS A 62 -18.98 13.50 -5.82
C LYS A 62 -17.47 13.56 -5.54
N ASN A 63 -17.05 13.14 -4.36
CA ASN A 63 -15.64 13.13 -3.98
C ASN A 63 -14.86 12.09 -4.78
N ILE A 64 -15.44 10.91 -5.01
CA ILE A 64 -14.88 9.90 -5.92
C ILE A 64 -14.72 10.49 -7.33
N ALA A 65 -15.76 11.04 -7.91
CA ALA A 65 -15.70 11.63 -9.25
C ALA A 65 -14.64 12.74 -9.37
N LYS A 66 -14.49 13.59 -8.34
CA LYS A 66 -13.41 14.61 -8.31
C LYS A 66 -12.01 14.01 -8.27
N ALA A 67 -11.80 12.97 -7.44
CA ALA A 67 -10.50 12.30 -7.35
C ALA A 67 -10.13 11.65 -8.70
N PHE A 68 -11.07 10.99 -9.34
CA PHE A 68 -10.86 10.35 -10.64
C PHE A 68 -10.63 11.39 -11.76
N ALA A 69 -11.37 12.50 -11.78
CA ALA A 69 -11.12 13.59 -12.72
C ALA A 69 -9.71 14.20 -12.56
N TYR A 70 -9.26 14.36 -11.31
CA TYR A 70 -7.90 14.85 -11.03
C TYR A 70 -6.83 13.92 -11.62
N VAL A 71 -6.89 12.62 -11.32
CA VAL A 71 -5.87 11.67 -11.79
C VAL A 71 -5.91 11.46 -13.29
N SER A 72 -7.07 11.62 -13.94
CA SER A 72 -7.21 11.54 -15.39
C SER A 72 -6.50 12.67 -16.11
N SER A 73 -6.24 13.80 -15.44
CA SER A 73 -5.55 14.96 -15.99
C SER A 73 -4.09 15.10 -15.50
N ASN A 74 -3.67 14.25 -14.54
CA ASN A 74 -2.37 14.36 -13.91
C ASN A 74 -1.69 12.98 -13.85
N PRO A 75 -0.61 12.74 -14.60
CA PRO A 75 0.11 11.46 -14.56
C PRO A 75 0.56 11.12 -13.13
N CYS A 76 0.09 9.99 -12.61
CA CYS A 76 0.40 9.54 -11.26
C CYS A 76 0.24 8.02 -11.11
N ILE A 77 0.70 7.48 -10.01
CA ILE A 77 0.27 6.17 -9.52
C ILE A 77 -0.96 6.41 -8.65
N PHE A 78 -2.10 5.91 -9.11
CA PHE A 78 -3.37 6.05 -8.40
C PHE A 78 -3.65 4.80 -7.55
N MET A 79 -3.59 4.96 -6.24
CA MET A 79 -3.84 3.90 -5.27
C MET A 79 -5.23 4.01 -4.69
N LEU A 80 -6.03 2.98 -4.90
CA LEU A 80 -7.36 2.77 -4.31
C LEU A 80 -7.22 1.77 -3.16
N ASP A 81 -7.33 2.21 -1.92
CA ASP A 81 -7.14 1.35 -0.76
C ASP A 81 -8.46 1.02 -0.07
N GLU A 82 -8.55 -0.20 0.47
CA GLU A 82 -9.74 -0.74 1.15
C GLU A 82 -10.99 -0.75 0.26
N VAL A 83 -10.80 -1.19 -1.01
CA VAL A 83 -11.89 -1.20 -2.00
C VAL A 83 -13.06 -2.12 -1.64
N ASP A 84 -12.84 -3.08 -0.76
CA ASP A 84 -13.89 -3.94 -0.19
C ASP A 84 -14.94 -3.17 0.59
N THR A 85 -14.62 -1.98 1.10
CA THR A 85 -15.57 -1.13 1.84
C THR A 85 -16.75 -0.67 0.98
N ILE A 86 -16.55 -0.50 -0.33
CA ILE A 86 -17.57 0.04 -1.26
C ILE A 86 -17.92 -0.88 -2.42
N SER A 87 -17.17 -1.94 -2.63
CA SER A 87 -17.36 -2.87 -3.75
C SER A 87 -17.74 -4.26 -3.25
N CYS A 88 -18.62 -4.33 -2.24
CA CYS A 88 -19.14 -5.60 -1.75
C CYS A 88 -20.21 -6.19 -2.68
N ASP A 89 -20.20 -7.52 -2.81
CA ASP A 89 -21.24 -8.24 -3.54
C ASP A 89 -22.61 -8.00 -2.87
N ARG A 90 -23.60 -7.60 -3.68
CA ARG A 90 -24.97 -7.23 -3.26
C ARG A 90 -25.71 -8.35 -2.52
N LYS A 91 -25.21 -9.58 -2.57
CA LYS A 91 -25.82 -10.73 -1.89
C LYS A 91 -25.55 -10.80 -0.39
N SER A 92 -24.57 -10.04 0.10
CA SER A 92 -24.14 -10.11 1.51
C SER A 92 -24.73 -9.02 2.41
N THR A 93 -25.44 -8.03 1.85
CA THR A 93 -26.01 -6.90 2.60
C THR A 93 -27.54 -6.95 2.57
N SER A 94 -28.14 -7.51 3.59
CA SER A 94 -29.61 -7.51 3.79
C SER A 94 -30.01 -6.54 4.91
N GLY A 95 -29.87 -5.23 4.67
CA GLY A 95 -30.27 -4.15 5.58
C GLY A 95 -30.99 -3.02 4.87
N LYS A 96 -32.26 -2.76 5.24
CA LYS A 96 -33.10 -1.73 4.62
C LYS A 96 -32.60 -0.32 4.93
N GLY A 97 -32.16 0.42 3.90
CA GLY A 97 -31.93 1.88 3.98
C GLY A 97 -30.57 2.38 3.51
N SER A 98 -29.47 1.72 3.84
CA SER A 98 -28.09 2.07 3.39
C SER A 98 -27.76 1.49 2.01
N ASP A 99 -28.49 0.49 1.55
CA ASP A 99 -28.21 -0.28 0.33
C ASP A 99 -28.29 0.56 -0.95
N GLY A 100 -29.18 1.53 -1.00
CA GLY A 100 -29.34 2.41 -2.16
C GLY A 100 -28.17 3.37 -2.36
N GLU A 101 -27.56 3.86 -1.30
CA GLU A 101 -26.43 4.80 -1.38
C GLU A 101 -25.13 4.05 -1.67
N MET A 102 -24.87 2.94 -1.03
CA MET A 102 -23.70 2.10 -1.34
C MET A 102 -23.74 1.59 -2.77
N SER A 103 -24.92 1.20 -3.28
CA SER A 103 -25.08 0.82 -4.67
C SER A 103 -24.76 1.98 -5.63
N ARG A 104 -25.15 3.22 -5.30
CA ARG A 104 -24.80 4.42 -6.10
C ARG A 104 -23.30 4.68 -6.07
N ILE A 105 -22.66 4.56 -4.93
CA ILE A 105 -21.21 4.74 -4.76
C ILE A 105 -20.47 3.71 -5.62
N THR A 106 -20.84 2.44 -5.53
CA THR A 106 -20.23 1.36 -6.31
C THR A 106 -20.41 1.59 -7.83
N VAL A 107 -21.62 1.97 -8.27
CA VAL A 107 -21.87 2.29 -9.68
C VAL A 107 -21.02 3.49 -10.13
N THR A 108 -20.97 4.55 -9.31
CA THR A 108 -20.12 5.72 -9.61
C THR A 108 -18.66 5.33 -9.72
N LEU A 109 -18.14 4.54 -8.79
CA LEU A 109 -16.76 4.03 -8.82
C LEU A 109 -16.49 3.30 -10.13
N MET A 110 -17.36 2.37 -10.54
CA MET A 110 -17.19 1.60 -11.76
C MET A 110 -17.20 2.51 -13.00
N GLN A 111 -18.12 3.47 -13.05
CA GLN A 111 -18.22 4.43 -14.16
C GLN A 111 -16.97 5.33 -14.26
N GLU A 112 -16.50 5.85 -13.15
CA GLU A 112 -15.30 6.67 -13.12
C GLU A 112 -14.04 5.85 -13.43
N PHE A 113 -13.97 4.60 -12.93
CA PHE A 113 -12.89 3.68 -13.27
C PHE A 113 -12.82 3.39 -14.77
N ASP A 114 -13.97 3.23 -15.43
CA ASP A 114 -14.02 2.97 -16.87
C ASP A 114 -13.53 4.16 -17.71
N LYS A 115 -13.64 5.39 -17.20
CA LYS A 115 -13.18 6.63 -17.85
C LYS A 115 -11.69 6.91 -17.69
N ILE A 116 -10.98 6.23 -16.76
CA ILE A 116 -9.55 6.46 -16.54
C ILE A 116 -8.77 6.20 -17.84
N PRO A 117 -7.90 7.12 -18.28
CA PRO A 117 -7.04 6.94 -19.42
C PRO A 117 -6.07 5.75 -19.24
N ASN A 118 -5.63 5.14 -20.34
CA ASN A 118 -4.78 3.95 -20.30
C ASN A 118 -3.34 4.21 -19.84
N ASP A 119 -2.89 5.47 -19.84
CA ASP A 119 -1.58 5.91 -19.35
C ASP A 119 -1.52 6.08 -17.82
N VAL A 120 -2.68 6.15 -17.16
CA VAL A 120 -2.74 6.17 -15.69
C VAL A 120 -2.52 4.76 -15.14
N ILE A 121 -1.61 4.63 -14.19
CA ILE A 121 -1.36 3.36 -13.49
C ILE A 121 -2.24 3.31 -12.25
N VAL A 122 -3.19 2.37 -12.25
CA VAL A 122 -4.11 2.16 -11.11
C VAL A 122 -3.69 0.94 -10.33
N LEU A 123 -3.55 1.10 -9.02
CA LEU A 123 -3.36 0.01 -8.07
C LEU A 123 -4.53 0.03 -7.09
N ALA A 124 -5.22 -1.08 -6.91
CA ALA A 124 -6.24 -1.22 -5.87
C ALA A 124 -5.80 -2.26 -4.84
N ALA A 125 -6.18 -2.06 -3.58
CA ALA A 125 -5.89 -3.02 -2.52
C ALA A 125 -7.12 -3.41 -1.73
N THR A 126 -7.17 -4.70 -1.36
CA THR A 126 -8.18 -5.26 -0.47
C THR A 126 -7.58 -6.34 0.43
N ASN A 127 -8.12 -6.46 1.63
CA ASN A 127 -7.87 -7.59 2.51
C ASN A 127 -8.96 -8.69 2.36
N ARG A 128 -10.05 -8.39 1.65
CA ARG A 128 -11.24 -9.24 1.53
C ARG A 128 -11.63 -9.40 0.06
N TYR A 129 -10.76 -10.08 -0.69
CA TYR A 129 -11.02 -10.38 -2.11
C TYR A 129 -12.33 -11.14 -2.33
N ASP A 130 -12.69 -11.98 -1.37
CA ASP A 130 -13.92 -12.77 -1.33
C ASP A 130 -15.22 -11.96 -1.31
N LEU A 131 -15.15 -10.70 -0.86
CA LEU A 131 -16.31 -9.80 -0.78
C LEU A 131 -16.48 -8.91 -2.02
N LEU A 132 -15.47 -8.83 -2.89
CA LEU A 132 -15.51 -7.92 -4.02
C LEU A 132 -16.54 -8.34 -5.07
N ASP A 133 -17.27 -7.35 -5.58
CA ASP A 133 -18.14 -7.52 -6.74
C ASP A 133 -17.33 -8.00 -7.96
N SER A 134 -17.79 -9.08 -8.59
CA SER A 134 -17.11 -9.70 -9.73
C SER A 134 -16.98 -8.76 -10.93
N ALA A 135 -17.98 -7.87 -11.16
CA ALA A 135 -17.95 -6.88 -12.21
C ALA A 135 -16.84 -5.84 -11.94
N PHE A 136 -16.61 -5.45 -10.67
CA PHE A 136 -15.48 -4.59 -10.33
C PHE A 136 -14.15 -5.31 -10.52
N VAL A 137 -14.02 -6.55 -10.05
CA VAL A 137 -12.79 -7.36 -10.20
C VAL A 137 -12.42 -7.58 -11.67
N SER A 138 -13.40 -7.71 -12.56
CA SER A 138 -13.17 -7.91 -14.00
C SER A 138 -12.48 -6.73 -14.69
N ARG A 139 -12.53 -5.54 -14.10
CA ARG A 139 -11.92 -4.31 -14.64
C ARG A 139 -10.41 -4.24 -14.47
N PHE A 140 -9.86 -5.10 -13.63
CA PHE A 140 -8.41 -5.18 -13.43
C PHE A 140 -7.76 -6.16 -14.39
N SER A 141 -6.80 -5.67 -15.16
CA SER A 141 -6.03 -6.50 -16.10
C SER A 141 -5.11 -7.49 -15.38
N THR A 142 -4.70 -7.16 -14.16
CA THR A 142 -3.85 -8.04 -13.33
C THR A 142 -4.45 -8.15 -11.92
N LYS A 143 -4.41 -9.37 -11.38
CA LYS A 143 -4.78 -9.67 -9.99
C LYS A 143 -3.58 -10.36 -9.34
N GLN A 144 -3.03 -9.73 -8.30
CA GLN A 144 -1.84 -10.21 -7.63
C GLN A 144 -2.11 -10.50 -6.16
N GLU A 145 -1.96 -11.76 -5.77
CA GLU A 145 -1.98 -12.13 -4.37
C GLU A 145 -0.68 -11.69 -3.69
N MET A 146 -0.82 -11.00 -2.57
CA MET A 146 0.29 -10.60 -1.70
C MET A 146 0.27 -11.50 -0.46
N LYS A 147 1.15 -12.49 -0.46
CA LYS A 147 1.28 -13.44 0.66
C LYS A 147 2.20 -12.89 1.75
N PRO A 148 2.00 -13.30 3.00
CA PRO A 148 3.00 -13.07 4.04
C PRO A 148 4.34 -13.68 3.62
N PHE A 149 5.42 -13.03 3.97
CA PHE A 149 6.77 -13.57 3.74
C PHE A 149 7.04 -14.78 4.63
N THR A 150 7.86 -15.69 4.14
CA THR A 150 8.45 -16.74 4.98
C THR A 150 9.41 -16.13 6.01
N THR A 151 9.85 -16.92 6.97
CA THR A 151 10.84 -16.49 7.98
C THR A 151 12.11 -16.00 7.29
N GLU A 152 12.59 -16.73 6.30
CA GLU A 152 13.81 -16.43 5.54
C GLU A 152 13.66 -15.13 4.71
N GLU A 153 12.50 -14.94 4.09
CA GLU A 153 12.20 -13.70 3.35
C GLU A 153 12.14 -12.49 4.29
N ASN A 154 11.55 -12.65 5.47
CA ASN A 154 11.51 -11.61 6.49
C ASN A 154 12.92 -11.26 7.02
N GLN A 155 13.76 -12.27 7.28
CA GLN A 155 15.16 -12.05 7.66
C GLN A 155 15.92 -11.27 6.59
N LYS A 156 15.76 -11.66 5.32
CA LYS A 156 16.36 -10.96 4.19
C LYS A 156 15.86 -9.52 4.06
N MET A 157 14.58 -9.28 4.27
CA MET A 157 13.99 -7.93 4.27
C MET A 157 14.63 -7.05 5.34
N ILE A 158 14.82 -7.57 6.57
CA ILE A 158 15.49 -6.85 7.65
C ILE A 158 16.93 -6.52 7.26
N GLN A 159 17.69 -7.51 6.78
CA GLN A 159 19.09 -7.33 6.38
C GLN A 159 19.24 -6.27 5.28
N MET A 160 18.38 -6.31 4.26
CA MET A 160 18.39 -5.31 3.18
C MET A 160 18.08 -3.91 3.72
N PHE A 161 17.07 -3.76 4.58
CA PHE A 161 16.70 -2.49 5.19
C PHE A 161 17.85 -1.91 6.02
N LEU A 162 18.47 -2.72 6.86
CA LEU A 162 19.60 -2.29 7.70
C LEU A 162 20.82 -1.92 6.88
N SER A 163 21.15 -2.72 5.86
CA SER A 163 22.25 -2.43 4.93
C SER A 163 22.08 -1.11 4.20
N ASP A 164 20.85 -0.79 3.75
CA ASP A 164 20.54 0.47 3.06
C ASP A 164 20.79 1.71 3.94
N ILE A 165 20.71 1.57 5.26
CA ILE A 165 20.93 2.66 6.22
C ILE A 165 22.28 2.56 6.95
N GLY A 166 23.14 1.60 6.56
CA GLY A 166 24.50 1.44 7.12
C GLY A 166 24.55 0.82 8.51
N TYR A 167 23.54 0.02 8.89
CA TYR A 167 23.51 -0.74 10.14
C TYR A 167 23.53 -2.25 9.89
N GLU A 168 23.99 -3.00 10.88
CA GLU A 168 23.96 -4.45 10.88
C GLU A 168 23.43 -4.97 12.21
N PHE A 169 22.63 -6.04 12.16
CA PHE A 169 22.20 -6.81 13.31
C PHE A 169 22.81 -8.19 13.21
N ASP A 170 23.12 -8.76 14.36
CA ASP A 170 23.56 -10.15 14.41
C ASP A 170 22.36 -11.11 14.14
N GLU A 171 22.71 -12.36 13.89
CA GLU A 171 21.72 -13.39 13.57
C GLU A 171 20.74 -13.63 14.74
N THR A 172 21.17 -13.46 15.97
CA THR A 172 20.34 -13.62 17.18
C THR A 172 19.29 -12.53 17.26
N GLU A 173 19.67 -11.29 16.98
CA GLU A 173 18.77 -10.14 16.95
C GLU A 173 17.71 -10.30 15.84
N ILE A 174 18.14 -10.68 14.64
CA ILE A 174 17.24 -10.92 13.49
C ILE A 174 16.25 -12.04 13.82
N ASN A 175 16.72 -13.16 14.36
CA ASN A 175 15.87 -14.27 14.75
C ASN A 175 14.86 -13.89 15.85
N ARG A 176 15.25 -13.02 16.79
CA ARG A 176 14.34 -12.48 17.82
C ARG A 176 13.23 -11.61 17.20
N ILE A 177 13.55 -10.81 16.20
CA ILE A 177 12.59 -9.93 15.53
C ILE A 177 11.52 -10.75 14.81
N VAL A 178 11.89 -11.77 14.03
CA VAL A 178 10.96 -12.57 13.24
C VAL A 178 10.19 -13.60 14.04
N LYS A 179 10.58 -13.87 15.29
CA LYS A 179 9.97 -14.89 16.13
C LYS A 179 8.50 -14.60 16.43
N GLY A 180 7.64 -15.54 16.09
CA GLY A 180 6.21 -15.53 16.47
C GLY A 180 5.31 -14.64 15.65
N THR A 181 5.81 -14.05 14.56
CA THR A 181 4.98 -13.26 13.63
C THR A 181 5.44 -13.41 12.19
N HIS A 182 4.50 -13.31 11.26
CA HIS A 182 4.73 -13.21 9.81
C HIS A 182 4.21 -11.88 9.25
N ASP A 183 3.69 -11.00 10.10
CA ASP A 183 3.23 -9.66 9.72
C ASP A 183 4.45 -8.75 9.48
N GLN A 184 4.68 -8.40 8.21
CA GLN A 184 5.81 -7.56 7.81
C GLN A 184 5.79 -6.17 8.46
N ARG A 185 4.62 -5.62 8.78
CA ARG A 185 4.48 -4.35 9.48
C ARG A 185 4.99 -4.48 10.92
N GLU A 186 4.59 -5.55 11.60
CA GLU A 186 5.05 -5.82 12.96
C GLU A 186 6.56 -6.06 13.01
N ILE A 187 7.07 -6.87 12.08
CA ILE A 187 8.52 -7.13 11.94
C ILE A 187 9.29 -5.84 11.73
N MET A 188 8.83 -4.97 10.83
CA MET A 188 9.50 -3.69 10.59
C MET A 188 9.45 -2.77 11.81
N ASN A 189 8.33 -2.71 12.53
CA ASN A 189 8.22 -1.94 13.77
C ASN A 189 9.19 -2.44 14.84
N ARG A 190 9.31 -3.75 15.04
CA ARG A 190 10.30 -4.35 15.97
C ARG A 190 11.73 -4.03 15.54
N THR A 191 12.02 -4.09 14.23
CA THR A 191 13.34 -3.72 13.67
C THR A 191 13.70 -2.28 13.99
N ILE A 192 12.76 -1.35 13.74
CA ILE A 192 12.95 0.08 14.01
C ILE A 192 13.14 0.35 15.51
N GLN A 193 12.39 -0.36 16.37
CA GLN A 193 12.51 -0.21 17.82
C GLN A 193 13.93 -0.61 18.31
N ILE A 194 14.41 -1.78 17.90
CA ILE A 194 15.76 -2.25 18.30
C ILE A 194 16.83 -1.32 17.71
N LEU A 195 16.67 -0.85 16.49
CA LEU A 195 17.56 0.12 15.88
C LEU A 195 17.62 1.43 16.69
N ALA A 196 16.47 1.94 17.11
CA ALA A 196 16.40 3.16 17.93
C ALA A 196 17.08 2.99 19.29
N GLU A 197 16.94 1.83 19.93
CA GLU A 197 17.63 1.50 21.18
C GLU A 197 19.15 1.50 20.97
N LYS A 198 19.68 0.87 19.91
CA LYS A 198 21.12 0.87 19.58
C LYS A 198 21.66 2.29 19.32
N ILE A 199 20.97 3.08 18.54
CA ILE A 199 21.36 4.47 18.26
C ILE A 199 21.43 5.29 19.55
N ALA A 200 20.48 5.11 20.47
CA ALA A 200 20.47 5.79 21.75
C ALA A 200 21.67 5.36 22.64
N GLU A 201 21.97 4.07 22.68
CA GLU A 201 23.12 3.53 23.43
C GLU A 201 24.46 4.02 22.88
N GLU A 202 24.64 4.04 21.56
CA GLU A 202 25.83 4.58 20.89
C GLU A 202 26.04 6.06 21.23
N LYS A 203 24.99 6.86 21.16
CA LYS A 203 25.04 8.29 21.49
C LYS A 203 25.40 8.51 22.97
N TYR A 204 24.80 7.74 23.87
CA TYR A 204 25.11 7.81 25.29
C TYR A 204 26.56 7.42 25.59
N SER A 205 27.07 6.37 24.96
CA SER A 205 28.46 5.93 25.06
C SER A 205 29.46 6.97 24.55
N GLN A 206 29.13 7.68 23.48
CA GLN A 206 29.95 8.79 22.96
C GLN A 206 29.99 9.97 23.93
N LEU A 207 28.86 10.36 24.51
CA LEU A 207 28.79 11.42 25.52
C LEU A 207 29.62 11.09 26.76
N LEU A 208 29.57 9.87 27.25
CA LEU A 208 30.41 9.40 28.37
C LEU A 208 31.91 9.46 28.06
N LYS A 209 32.31 9.09 26.84
CA LYS A 209 33.73 9.18 26.42
C LYS A 209 34.19 10.64 26.33
N GLN A 210 33.34 11.54 25.88
CA GLN A 210 33.64 12.98 25.82
C GLN A 210 33.76 13.59 27.21
N SER A 211 32.86 13.27 28.15
CA SER A 211 32.90 13.78 29.52
C SER A 211 34.16 13.30 30.28
N ARG A 212 34.62 12.05 30.07
CA ARG A 212 35.85 11.55 30.66
C ARG A 212 37.11 12.24 30.12
N ARG A 213 37.14 12.60 28.81
CA ARG A 213 38.27 13.34 28.23
C ARG A 213 38.40 14.76 28.79
N THR A 214 37.30 15.42 29.15
CA THR A 214 37.29 16.74 29.73
C THR A 214 37.67 16.74 31.24
N HIS A 215 37.56 15.60 31.96
CA HIS A 215 37.91 15.48 33.38
C HIS A 215 39.37 15.06 33.64
N TYR A 216 40.05 14.44 32.68
CA TYR A 216 41.43 13.96 32.81
C TYR A 216 42.44 14.76 31.96
N GLY A 217 42.02 15.91 31.43
CA GLY A 217 42.87 16.81 30.62
C GLY A 217 43.19 18.13 31.33
N LYS A 218 43.30 18.09 32.69
CA LYS A 218 43.85 19.21 33.47
C LYS A 218 45.05 18.77 34.22
#